data_a969b0ebc30fff19eb0110ca20edb570
#
_entry.id   a969b0ebc30fff19eb0110ca20edb570
#
_cell.length_a   1.000
_cell.length_b   1.000
_cell.length_c   1.000
_cell.angle_alpha   90.00
_cell.angle_beta   90.00
_cell.angle_gamma   90.00
#
_symmetry.space_group_name_H-M   'P 1'
#
loop_
_entity.id
_entity.type
_entity.pdbx_description
1 polymer ?
#
loop_
_entity_poly.entity_id
_entity_poly.type
_entity_poly.pdbx_seq_one_letter_code
_entity_poly.pdbx_strand_id
1 'polypeptide(L)'
;MLPICVRFGQGFIVLQAVFSPLTYLKTLPYFEGVDECLLLDLADQTVQRTFGAGEVLFLEGDPGAGLWIIEQGRVKVYKVNADGLEHVLRIFGDRDTFNDIPALDAGPNPANAATLSESVLWVLPHTALQVAAQRDSRLSANVIRILAGRVRGLIRQIEDLALYSVVVRLARFLIQQTEDRALSGPGVTRAAIAAHLATTPQTISTVLRELEVAGAIRFNRHEIAIVDVTLLRSIAML
;
A
#
# COMPACT_ATOMS: atom_id res chain seq x y z
N MET A 1 12.73 -12.67 9.15
CA MET A 1 13.81 -12.68 10.15
C MET A 1 13.43 -13.67 11.23
N LEU A 2 14.21 -14.74 11.44
CA LEU A 2 13.90 -15.79 12.43
C LEU A 2 14.13 -15.24 13.84
N PRO A 3 13.32 -15.63 14.84
CA PRO A 3 13.53 -15.21 16.23
C PRO A 3 14.88 -15.73 16.73
N ILE A 4 15.65 -14.83 17.36
CA ILE A 4 16.92 -15.21 18.01
C ILE A 4 16.56 -15.84 19.37
N CYS A 5 16.72 -17.16 19.48
CA CYS A 5 16.61 -17.86 20.76
C CYS A 5 17.93 -17.77 21.53
N VAL A 6 17.94 -17.08 22.64
CA VAL A 6 19.07 -17.07 23.57
C VAL A 6 18.73 -17.97 24.75
N ARG A 7 19.59 -18.97 25.03
CA ARG A 7 19.43 -19.92 26.14
C ARG A 7 20.04 -19.32 27.41
N PHE A 8 19.23 -19.02 28.40
CA PHE A 8 19.67 -18.69 29.76
C PHE A 8 19.09 -19.69 30.74
N GLY A 9 19.93 -20.55 31.31
CA GLY A 9 19.51 -21.55 32.30
C GLY A 9 18.52 -22.58 31.74
N GLN A 10 17.49 -22.96 32.50
CA GLN A 10 16.45 -23.90 32.09
C GLN A 10 15.23 -23.27 31.39
N GLY A 11 15.31 -22.03 30.97
CA GLY A 11 14.22 -21.31 30.29
C GLY A 11 14.65 -20.79 28.92
N PHE A 12 13.75 -20.88 27.93
CA PHE A 12 13.89 -20.20 26.65
C PHE A 12 13.22 -18.84 26.75
N ILE A 13 13.97 -17.76 26.61
CA ILE A 13 13.39 -16.43 26.37
C ILE A 13 13.34 -16.26 24.85
N VAL A 14 12.14 -16.29 24.30
CA VAL A 14 11.91 -15.88 22.91
C VAL A 14 11.99 -14.36 22.90
N LEU A 15 13.15 -13.82 22.54
CA LEU A 15 13.24 -12.41 22.21
C LEU A 15 12.44 -12.19 20.91
N GLN A 16 11.19 -11.76 21.05
CA GLN A 16 10.51 -11.15 19.91
C GLN A 16 11.40 -10.03 19.40
N ALA A 17 11.68 -10.03 18.10
CA ALA A 17 12.44 -8.97 17.47
C ALA A 17 11.73 -7.64 17.79
N VAL A 18 12.29 -6.86 18.71
CA VAL A 18 11.73 -5.56 19.09
C VAL A 18 11.70 -4.73 17.81
N PHE A 19 10.53 -4.21 17.46
CA PHE A 19 10.40 -3.28 16.35
C PHE A 19 11.28 -2.08 16.63
N SER A 20 12.16 -1.75 15.69
CA SER A 20 13.02 -0.57 15.77
C SER A 20 12.63 0.38 14.64
N PRO A 21 12.13 1.59 14.95
CA PRO A 21 11.85 2.61 13.94
C PRO A 21 13.04 2.83 13.00
N LEU A 22 14.25 2.93 13.54
CA LEU A 22 15.46 3.10 12.75
C LEU A 22 15.66 1.98 11.73
N THR A 23 15.57 0.72 12.17
CA THR A 23 15.74 -0.44 11.29
C THR A 23 14.70 -0.43 10.20
N TYR A 24 13.47 -0.02 10.52
CA TYR A 24 12.39 0.04 9.56
C TYR A 24 12.57 1.21 8.59
N LEU A 25 12.90 2.42 9.05
CA LEU A 25 13.16 3.58 8.20
C LEU A 25 14.22 3.26 7.14
N LYS A 26 15.28 2.52 7.50
CA LYS A 26 16.32 2.06 6.54
C LYS A 26 15.78 1.18 5.40
N THR A 27 14.61 0.55 5.56
CA THR A 27 13.98 -0.27 4.51
C THR A 27 13.10 0.53 3.55
N LEU A 28 12.74 1.76 3.90
CA LEU A 28 11.85 2.59 3.11
C LEU A 28 12.61 3.29 1.97
N PRO A 29 12.09 3.26 0.73
CA PRO A 29 12.73 3.90 -0.42
C PRO A 29 12.99 5.40 -0.26
N TYR A 30 12.23 6.08 0.60
CA TYR A 30 12.43 7.50 0.92
C TYR A 30 13.80 7.78 1.52
N PHE A 31 14.31 6.84 2.32
CA PHE A 31 15.53 7.00 3.12
C PHE A 31 16.74 6.30 2.54
N GLU A 32 16.65 5.81 1.31
CA GLU A 32 17.78 5.16 0.62
C GLU A 32 18.98 6.11 0.53
N GLY A 33 20.12 5.68 1.09
CA GLY A 33 21.38 6.45 1.09
C GLY A 33 21.39 7.70 1.97
N VAL A 34 20.35 7.96 2.76
CA VAL A 34 20.30 9.07 3.74
C VAL A 34 21.27 8.79 4.88
N ASP A 35 21.86 9.86 5.42
CA ASP A 35 22.82 9.79 6.53
C ASP A 35 22.24 9.08 7.76
N GLU A 36 23.04 8.21 8.39
CA GLU A 36 22.59 7.38 9.51
C GLU A 36 22.27 8.21 10.76
N CYS A 37 23.02 9.30 11.02
CA CYS A 37 22.74 10.18 12.15
C CYS A 37 21.37 10.86 11.97
N LEU A 38 21.04 11.24 10.73
CA LEU A 38 19.73 11.81 10.43
C LEU A 38 18.60 10.78 10.58
N LEU A 39 18.83 9.53 10.21
CA LEU A 39 17.86 8.46 10.43
C LEU A 39 17.64 8.15 11.91
N LEU A 40 18.69 8.25 12.73
CA LEU A 40 18.57 8.16 14.19
C LEU A 40 17.73 9.30 14.75
N ASP A 41 18.02 10.56 14.35
CA ASP A 41 17.21 11.71 14.74
C ASP A 41 15.73 11.56 14.39
N LEU A 42 15.42 11.00 13.21
CA LEU A 42 14.03 10.73 12.78
C LEU A 42 13.40 9.61 13.61
N ALA A 43 14.14 8.54 13.87
CA ALA A 43 13.66 7.42 14.68
C ALA A 43 13.30 7.86 16.10
N ASP A 44 14.12 8.71 16.72
CA ASP A 44 13.89 9.25 18.06
C ASP A 44 12.65 10.17 18.14
N GLN A 45 12.28 10.82 17.04
CA GLN A 45 11.08 11.66 16.95
C GLN A 45 9.81 10.88 16.61
N THR A 46 9.92 9.58 16.34
CA THR A 46 8.79 8.73 16.00
C THR A 46 8.02 8.33 17.24
N VAL A 47 6.71 8.53 17.25
CA VAL A 47 5.83 8.29 18.40
C VAL A 47 5.02 7.03 18.21
N GLN A 48 5.12 6.08 19.14
CA GLN A 48 4.28 4.87 19.15
C GLN A 48 2.89 5.19 19.70
N ARG A 49 1.87 4.57 19.08
CA ARG A 49 0.47 4.63 19.50
C ARG A 49 -0.19 3.26 19.33
N THR A 50 -1.05 2.91 20.28
CA THR A 50 -1.84 1.68 20.25
C THR A 50 -3.30 2.02 20.09
N PHE A 51 -4.00 1.25 19.25
CA PHE A 51 -5.41 1.44 18.92
C PHE A 51 -6.16 0.12 19.00
N GLY A 52 -7.40 0.16 19.48
CA GLY A 52 -8.34 -0.95 19.40
C GLY A 52 -8.85 -1.18 17.97
N ALA A 53 -9.57 -2.28 17.76
CA ALA A 53 -10.21 -2.57 16.49
C ALA A 53 -11.37 -1.58 16.23
N GLY A 54 -11.43 -1.01 15.01
CA GLY A 54 -12.46 -0.07 14.58
C GLY A 54 -12.23 1.38 15.03
N GLU A 55 -11.11 1.71 15.68
CA GLU A 55 -10.81 3.08 16.07
C GLU A 55 -10.42 3.95 14.87
N VAL A 56 -10.95 5.19 14.83
CA VAL A 56 -10.60 6.18 13.83
C VAL A 56 -9.26 6.80 14.18
N LEU A 57 -8.33 6.79 13.24
CA LEU A 57 -6.99 7.37 13.39
C LEU A 57 -7.00 8.87 13.08
N PHE A 58 -7.68 9.24 12.00
CA PHE A 58 -7.91 10.61 11.55
C PHE A 58 -9.03 10.67 10.52
N LEU A 59 -9.57 11.86 10.32
CA LEU A 59 -10.60 12.12 9.32
C LEU A 59 -10.02 12.87 8.11
N GLU A 60 -10.74 12.78 7.00
CA GLU A 60 -10.48 13.58 5.80
C GLU A 60 -10.61 15.06 6.12
N GLY A 61 -9.66 15.87 5.65
CA GLY A 61 -9.63 17.30 5.90
C GLY A 61 -8.95 17.72 7.20
N ASP A 62 -8.75 16.80 8.16
CA ASP A 62 -7.98 17.10 9.37
C ASP A 62 -6.49 17.36 9.04
N PRO A 63 -5.78 18.14 9.86
CA PRO A 63 -4.33 18.32 9.72
C PRO A 63 -3.59 16.99 9.73
N GLY A 64 -2.67 16.79 8.80
CA GLY A 64 -1.85 15.58 8.73
C GLY A 64 -0.83 15.52 9.85
N ALA A 65 -0.82 14.44 10.64
CA ALA A 65 0.14 14.24 11.74
C ALA A 65 1.56 13.90 11.23
N GLY A 66 1.66 13.22 10.09
CA GLY A 66 2.92 12.74 9.54
C GLY A 66 2.78 11.41 8.80
N LEU A 67 3.91 10.72 8.63
CA LEU A 67 3.97 9.38 8.05
C LEU A 67 3.60 8.35 9.11
N TRP A 68 2.60 7.53 8.80
CA TRP A 68 2.19 6.43 9.66
C TRP A 68 2.85 5.13 9.23
N ILE A 69 3.33 4.34 10.20
CA ILE A 69 4.00 3.06 10.00
C ILE A 69 3.25 2.03 10.85
N ILE A 70 2.89 0.90 10.26
CA ILE A 70 2.22 -0.19 10.96
C ILE A 70 3.28 -1.17 11.47
N GLU A 71 3.48 -1.21 12.80
CA GLU A 71 4.28 -2.25 13.43
C GLU A 71 3.53 -3.59 13.41
N GLN A 72 2.27 -3.55 13.86
CA GLN A 72 1.37 -4.68 13.91
C GLN A 72 -0.07 -4.23 13.72
N GLY A 73 -0.88 -5.02 13.00
CA GLY A 73 -2.31 -4.79 12.82
C GLY A 73 -2.70 -4.48 11.39
N ARG A 74 -3.91 -3.98 11.22
CA ARG A 74 -4.48 -3.64 9.91
C ARG A 74 -5.23 -2.32 9.95
N VAL A 75 -5.03 -1.50 8.93
CA VAL A 75 -5.64 -0.17 8.78
C VAL A 75 -6.35 -0.09 7.43
N LYS A 76 -7.59 0.40 7.41
CA LYS A 76 -8.28 0.81 6.19
C LYS A 76 -8.13 2.31 5.99
N VAL A 77 -7.86 2.72 4.75
CA VAL A 77 -8.00 4.11 4.27
C VAL A 77 -9.23 4.16 3.38
N TYR A 78 -10.15 5.09 3.67
CA TYR A 78 -11.47 5.10 3.05
C TYR A 78 -12.04 6.51 2.87
N LYS A 79 -12.96 6.63 1.93
CA LYS A 79 -13.80 7.81 1.73
C LYS A 79 -15.23 7.50 2.14
N VAL A 80 -15.99 8.54 2.50
CA VAL A 80 -17.42 8.44 2.75
C VAL A 80 -18.13 9.30 1.71
N ASN A 81 -19.12 8.72 1.01
CA ASN A 81 -19.90 9.48 0.04
C ASN A 81 -21.01 10.31 0.73
N ALA A 82 -21.75 11.09 -0.06
CA ALA A 82 -22.84 11.93 0.45
C ALA A 82 -23.98 11.15 1.15
N ASP A 83 -24.13 9.86 0.81
CA ASP A 83 -25.14 8.96 1.41
C ASP A 83 -24.63 8.27 2.69
N GLY A 84 -23.42 8.60 3.15
CA GLY A 84 -22.81 7.99 4.33
C GLY A 84 -22.17 6.61 4.08
N LEU A 85 -22.10 6.14 2.83
CA LEU A 85 -21.49 4.85 2.52
C LEU A 85 -19.97 4.97 2.47
N GLU A 86 -19.30 4.06 3.18
CA GLU A 86 -17.86 3.93 3.14
C GLU A 86 -17.39 3.27 1.84
N HIS A 87 -16.37 3.86 1.21
CA HIS A 87 -15.64 3.28 0.12
C HIS A 87 -14.18 3.08 0.52
N VAL A 88 -13.78 1.83 0.75
CA VAL A 88 -12.41 1.50 1.13
C VAL A 88 -11.49 1.66 -0.09
N LEU A 89 -10.56 2.59 0.01
CA LEU A 89 -9.56 2.86 -1.03
C LEU A 89 -8.43 1.84 -0.97
N ARG A 90 -7.96 1.53 0.25
CA ARG A 90 -6.86 0.59 0.46
C ARG A 90 -6.87 0.04 1.89
N ILE A 91 -6.37 -1.18 2.03
CA ILE A 91 -6.07 -1.82 3.32
C ILE A 91 -4.56 -2.00 3.40
N PHE A 92 -4.01 -1.61 4.54
CA PHE A 92 -2.60 -1.73 4.89
C PHE A 92 -2.43 -2.74 6.01
N GLY A 93 -1.31 -3.46 6.03
CA GLY A 93 -0.95 -4.46 7.04
C GLY A 93 0.39 -4.19 7.69
N ASP A 94 0.91 -5.18 8.42
CA ASP A 94 2.19 -5.10 9.12
C ASP A 94 3.30 -4.62 8.17
N ARG A 95 4.09 -3.65 8.65
CA ARG A 95 5.21 -3.04 7.93
C ARG A 95 4.82 -2.19 6.71
N ASP A 96 3.55 -1.91 6.49
CA ASP A 96 3.15 -0.90 5.51
C ASP A 96 3.28 0.52 6.07
N THR A 97 3.39 1.49 5.16
CA THR A 97 3.28 2.92 5.48
C THR A 97 2.09 3.54 4.75
N PHE A 98 1.49 4.52 5.38
CA PHE A 98 0.39 5.29 4.78
C PHE A 98 0.43 6.75 5.23
N ASN A 99 -0.45 7.57 4.62
CA ASN A 99 -0.55 9.02 4.88
C ASN A 99 0.72 9.81 4.53
N ASP A 100 1.44 9.37 3.51
CA ASP A 100 2.68 9.99 3.08
C ASP A 100 2.50 11.36 2.41
N ILE A 101 1.36 11.65 1.79
CA ILE A 101 1.10 12.94 1.17
C ILE A 101 1.13 14.06 2.22
N PRO A 102 0.30 14.05 3.28
CA PRO A 102 0.38 15.07 4.33
C PRO A 102 1.72 15.07 5.09
N ALA A 103 2.38 13.91 5.16
CA ALA A 103 3.70 13.82 5.76
C ALA A 103 4.76 14.63 5.00
N LEU A 104 4.59 14.79 3.67
CA LEU A 104 5.54 15.47 2.79
C LEU A 104 5.20 16.94 2.56
N ASP A 105 3.91 17.27 2.38
CA ASP A 105 3.46 18.63 2.04
C ASP A 105 2.84 19.41 3.21
N ALA A 106 2.68 18.76 4.39
CA ALA A 106 1.98 19.31 5.56
C ALA A 106 0.52 19.70 5.29
N GLY A 107 -0.06 19.17 4.22
CA GLY A 107 -1.46 19.38 3.86
C GLY A 107 -2.44 18.59 4.74
N PRO A 108 -3.74 18.75 4.51
CA PRO A 108 -4.77 17.98 5.20
C PRO A 108 -4.78 16.52 4.73
N ASN A 109 -5.33 15.64 5.59
CA ASN A 109 -5.51 14.23 5.24
C ASN A 109 -6.46 14.09 4.03
N PRO A 110 -6.04 13.38 2.96
CA PRO A 110 -6.84 13.25 1.74
C PRO A 110 -7.99 12.24 1.87
N ALA A 111 -8.05 11.45 2.95
CA ALA A 111 -9.04 10.42 3.21
C ALA A 111 -9.11 10.14 4.72
N ASN A 112 -10.12 9.36 5.14
CA ASN A 112 -10.22 8.85 6.50
C ASN A 112 -9.34 7.61 6.68
N ALA A 113 -8.90 7.34 7.92
CA ALA A 113 -8.25 6.10 8.29
C ALA A 113 -8.80 5.54 9.60
N ALA A 114 -8.98 4.21 9.65
CA ALA A 114 -9.39 3.49 10.85
C ALA A 114 -8.75 2.11 10.91
N THR A 115 -8.55 1.60 12.11
CA THR A 115 -8.04 0.25 12.35
C THR A 115 -9.10 -0.80 12.01
N LEU A 116 -8.66 -1.97 11.54
CA LEU A 116 -9.50 -3.16 11.34
C LEU A 116 -9.27 -4.23 12.41
N SER A 117 -8.19 -4.13 13.17
CA SER A 117 -7.80 -4.99 14.29
C SER A 117 -7.12 -4.16 15.36
N GLU A 118 -6.86 -4.74 16.52
CA GLU A 118 -5.88 -4.15 17.46
C GLU A 118 -4.59 -3.88 16.71
N SER A 119 -4.04 -2.67 16.88
CA SER A 119 -2.92 -2.19 16.08
C SER A 119 -1.93 -1.39 16.90
N VAL A 120 -0.64 -1.62 16.62
CA VAL A 120 0.48 -0.80 17.11
C VAL A 120 1.03 -0.03 15.93
N LEU A 121 0.98 1.30 16.02
CA LEU A 121 1.35 2.20 14.94
C LEU A 121 2.44 3.17 15.42
N TRP A 122 3.30 3.58 14.50
CA TRP A 122 4.29 4.63 14.73
C TRP A 122 3.95 5.81 13.83
N VAL A 123 4.12 7.02 14.36
CA VAL A 123 3.91 8.27 13.62
C VAL A 123 5.22 9.02 13.57
N LEU A 124 5.76 9.21 12.38
CA LEU A 124 6.89 10.10 12.12
C LEU A 124 6.34 11.48 11.75
N PRO A 125 6.52 12.51 12.60
CA PRO A 125 5.92 13.83 12.38
C PRO A 125 6.36 14.46 11.06
N HIS A 126 5.43 15.15 10.38
CA HIS A 126 5.75 15.85 9.14
C HIS A 126 6.84 16.91 9.32
N THR A 127 6.87 17.59 10.50
CA THR A 127 7.90 18.58 10.83
C THR A 127 9.30 17.98 10.85
N ALA A 128 9.45 16.76 11.38
CA ALA A 128 10.72 16.05 11.39
C ALA A 128 11.18 15.71 9.97
N LEU A 129 10.25 15.23 9.12
CA LEU A 129 10.55 14.95 7.71
C LEU A 129 10.96 16.20 6.93
N GLN A 130 10.29 17.32 7.15
CA GLN A 130 10.62 18.59 6.49
C GLN A 130 12.03 19.09 6.88
N VAL A 131 12.36 19.04 8.18
CA VAL A 131 13.70 19.41 8.64
C VAL A 131 14.76 18.46 8.06
N ALA A 132 14.48 17.16 8.02
CA ALA A 132 15.40 16.19 7.43
C ALA A 132 15.62 16.43 5.94
N ALA A 133 14.56 16.74 5.18
CA ALA A 133 14.64 17.05 3.75
C ALA A 133 15.48 18.34 3.45
N GLN A 134 15.52 19.28 4.39
CA GLN A 134 16.39 20.45 4.28
C GLN A 134 17.86 20.14 4.59
N ARG A 135 18.13 19.15 5.45
CA ARG A 135 19.48 18.75 5.87
C ARG A 135 20.16 17.78 4.89
N ASP A 136 19.39 16.89 4.27
CA ASP A 136 19.92 15.91 3.33
C ASP A 136 19.17 15.94 2.00
N SER A 137 19.83 16.45 0.96
CA SER A 137 19.27 16.56 -0.39
C SER A 137 18.91 15.19 -1.00
N ARG A 138 19.50 14.09 -0.53
CA ARG A 138 19.18 12.72 -0.98
C ARG A 138 17.75 12.36 -0.60
N LEU A 139 17.30 12.73 0.60
CA LEU A 139 15.90 12.54 1.01
C LEU A 139 14.95 13.26 0.05
N SER A 140 15.20 14.54 -0.24
CA SER A 140 14.39 15.31 -1.20
C SER A 140 14.40 14.68 -2.60
N ALA A 141 15.57 14.24 -3.08
CA ALA A 141 15.69 13.59 -4.39
C ALA A 141 14.92 12.25 -4.45
N ASN A 142 14.96 11.46 -3.37
CA ASN A 142 14.21 10.21 -3.26
C ASN A 142 12.70 10.46 -3.27
N VAL A 143 12.21 11.44 -2.50
CA VAL A 143 10.81 11.88 -2.50
C VAL A 143 10.35 12.27 -3.91
N ILE A 144 11.11 13.13 -4.60
CA ILE A 144 10.79 13.56 -5.96
C ILE A 144 10.73 12.35 -6.91
N ARG A 145 11.68 11.42 -6.81
CA ARG A 145 11.71 10.20 -7.64
C ARG A 145 10.46 9.33 -7.43
N ILE A 146 10.08 9.14 -6.18
CA ILE A 146 8.89 8.34 -5.79
C ILE A 146 7.61 9.02 -6.29
N LEU A 147 7.46 10.33 -6.05
CA LEU A 147 6.29 11.08 -6.50
C LEU A 147 6.19 11.11 -8.03
N ALA A 148 7.30 11.32 -8.74
CA ALA A 148 7.33 11.24 -10.20
C ALA A 148 6.92 9.84 -10.71
N GLY A 149 7.33 8.78 -10.03
CA GLY A 149 6.88 7.41 -10.31
C GLY A 149 5.37 7.24 -10.14
N ARG A 150 4.81 7.78 -9.05
CA ARG A 150 3.36 7.75 -8.79
C ARG A 150 2.57 8.55 -9.82
N VAL A 151 3.04 9.76 -10.18
CA VAL A 151 2.40 10.57 -11.23
C VAL A 151 2.36 9.81 -12.56
N ARG A 152 3.47 9.19 -12.96
CA ARG A 152 3.48 8.34 -14.17
C ARG A 152 2.52 7.16 -14.06
N GLY A 153 2.37 6.57 -12.87
CA GLY A 153 1.37 5.51 -12.60
C GLY A 153 -0.06 6.02 -12.79
N LEU A 154 -0.38 7.17 -12.22
CA LEU A 154 -1.70 7.80 -12.36
C LEU A 154 -2.01 8.19 -13.80
N ILE A 155 -1.04 8.72 -14.54
CA ILE A 155 -1.21 9.04 -15.97
C ILE A 155 -1.59 7.77 -16.74
N ARG A 156 -0.88 6.65 -16.53
CA ARG A 156 -1.23 5.36 -17.16
C ARG A 156 -2.63 4.89 -16.78
N GLN A 157 -3.05 5.04 -15.52
CA GLN A 157 -4.41 4.68 -15.11
C GLN A 157 -5.48 5.54 -15.79
N ILE A 158 -5.24 6.86 -15.92
CA ILE A 158 -6.14 7.77 -16.64
C ILE A 158 -6.20 7.37 -18.12
N GLU A 159 -5.05 7.10 -18.74
CA GLU A 159 -4.96 6.63 -20.13
C GLU A 159 -5.73 5.34 -20.32
N ASP A 160 -5.54 4.35 -19.43
CA ASP A 160 -6.27 3.08 -19.47
C ASP A 160 -7.79 3.29 -19.35
N LEU A 161 -8.23 4.19 -18.47
CA LEU A 161 -9.65 4.50 -18.30
C LEU A 161 -10.26 5.20 -19.53
N ALA A 162 -9.49 6.06 -20.18
CA ALA A 162 -9.95 6.88 -21.31
C ALA A 162 -9.94 6.12 -22.64
N LEU A 163 -8.97 5.23 -22.84
CA LEU A 163 -8.70 4.63 -24.17
C LEU A 163 -9.09 3.16 -24.29
N TYR A 164 -9.21 2.42 -23.17
CA TYR A 164 -9.33 0.97 -23.22
C TYR A 164 -10.62 0.46 -22.54
N SER A 165 -11.21 -0.55 -23.18
CA SER A 165 -12.35 -1.28 -22.62
C SER A 165 -11.96 -2.03 -21.33
N VAL A 166 -12.95 -2.44 -20.53
CA VAL A 166 -12.71 -3.20 -19.30
C VAL A 166 -11.99 -4.53 -19.59
N VAL A 167 -12.24 -5.14 -20.76
CA VAL A 167 -11.57 -6.37 -21.20
C VAL A 167 -10.07 -6.16 -21.32
N VAL A 168 -9.66 -5.11 -22.04
CA VAL A 168 -8.25 -4.75 -22.23
C VAL A 168 -7.60 -4.42 -20.89
N ARG A 169 -8.26 -3.62 -20.05
CA ARG A 169 -7.76 -3.25 -18.73
C ARG A 169 -7.57 -4.45 -17.80
N LEU A 170 -8.52 -5.39 -17.81
CA LEU A 170 -8.41 -6.62 -17.05
C LEU A 170 -7.27 -7.52 -17.57
N ALA A 171 -7.11 -7.65 -18.89
CA ALA A 171 -6.01 -8.39 -19.48
C ALA A 171 -4.63 -7.80 -19.09
N ARG A 172 -4.48 -6.49 -19.16
CA ARG A 172 -3.27 -5.76 -18.69
C ARG A 172 -2.99 -6.00 -17.21
N PHE A 173 -4.01 -5.88 -16.38
CA PHE A 173 -3.93 -6.14 -14.96
C PHE A 173 -3.44 -7.57 -14.68
N LEU A 174 -4.01 -8.59 -15.33
CA LEU A 174 -3.60 -9.98 -15.15
C LEU A 174 -2.16 -10.24 -15.59
N ILE A 175 -1.69 -9.63 -16.68
CA ILE A 175 -0.30 -9.74 -17.14
C ILE A 175 0.64 -9.12 -16.11
N GLN A 176 0.33 -7.93 -15.61
CA GLN A 176 1.12 -7.22 -14.61
C GLN A 176 1.23 -8.00 -13.30
N GLN A 177 0.17 -8.75 -12.93
CA GLN A 177 0.15 -9.62 -11.76
C GLN A 177 1.13 -10.80 -11.86
N THR A 178 1.41 -11.30 -13.06
CA THR A 178 2.40 -12.39 -13.26
C THR A 178 3.84 -11.91 -13.17
N GLU A 179 4.07 -10.63 -13.44
CA GLU A 179 5.40 -10.00 -13.34
C GLU A 179 5.67 -9.47 -11.93
N ASP A 180 4.62 -9.03 -11.24
CA ASP A 180 4.69 -8.37 -9.92
C ASP A 180 3.96 -9.26 -8.87
N ARG A 181 4.73 -10.08 -8.16
CA ARG A 181 4.21 -11.05 -7.16
C ARG A 181 3.44 -10.41 -5.99
N ALA A 182 3.35 -9.10 -5.93
CA ALA A 182 2.76 -8.36 -4.80
C ALA A 182 1.22 -8.47 -4.68
N LEU A 183 0.51 -8.89 -5.73
CA LEU A 183 -0.96 -8.98 -5.74
C LEU A 183 -1.50 -10.43 -5.84
N SER A 184 -0.66 -11.44 -5.89
CA SER A 184 -1.03 -12.85 -5.86
C SER A 184 -1.19 -13.34 -4.42
N GLY A 185 -2.40 -13.34 -3.90
CA GLY A 185 -2.72 -13.86 -2.57
C GLY A 185 -4.21 -14.16 -2.40
N PRO A 186 -4.63 -14.88 -1.37
CA PRO A 186 -6.03 -15.25 -1.12
C PRO A 186 -7.00 -14.07 -0.94
N GLY A 187 -6.55 -12.83 -1.19
CA GLY A 187 -7.32 -11.60 -1.06
C GLY A 187 -7.70 -10.90 -2.38
N VAL A 188 -7.35 -11.42 -3.55
CA VAL A 188 -7.75 -10.82 -4.84
C VAL A 188 -9.19 -11.20 -5.15
N THR A 189 -10.12 -10.51 -4.50
CA THR A 189 -11.55 -10.67 -4.76
C THR A 189 -11.96 -9.91 -6.02
N ARG A 190 -13.06 -10.35 -6.68
CA ARG A 190 -13.64 -9.60 -7.81
C ARG A 190 -13.97 -8.14 -7.45
N ALA A 191 -14.32 -7.89 -6.19
CA ALA A 191 -14.57 -6.54 -5.68
C ALA A 191 -13.26 -5.70 -5.65
N ALA A 192 -12.13 -6.29 -5.24
CA ALA A 192 -10.84 -5.60 -5.23
C ALA A 192 -10.37 -5.29 -6.67
N ILE A 193 -10.50 -6.26 -7.60
CA ILE A 193 -10.17 -6.05 -9.03
C ILE A 193 -11.09 -4.96 -9.62
N ALA A 194 -12.39 -5.01 -9.33
CA ALA A 194 -13.35 -4.03 -9.80
C ALA A 194 -13.02 -2.61 -9.31
N ALA A 195 -12.67 -2.47 -8.03
CA ALA A 195 -12.24 -1.21 -7.45
C ALA A 195 -10.95 -0.68 -8.12
N HIS A 196 -9.97 -1.58 -8.34
CA HIS A 196 -8.71 -1.21 -9.01
C HIS A 196 -8.93 -0.76 -10.46
N LEU A 197 -9.84 -1.42 -11.18
CA LEU A 197 -10.17 -1.10 -12.58
C LEU A 197 -11.29 -0.08 -12.74
N ALA A 198 -11.74 0.57 -11.67
CA ALA A 198 -12.84 1.54 -11.66
C ALA A 198 -14.08 1.03 -12.42
N THR A 199 -14.56 -0.16 -12.03
CA THR A 199 -15.72 -0.83 -12.62
C THR A 199 -16.53 -1.60 -11.56
N THR A 200 -17.52 -2.39 -11.96
CA THR A 200 -18.33 -3.18 -11.02
C THR A 200 -17.87 -4.64 -10.94
N PRO A 201 -18.10 -5.34 -9.81
CA PRO A 201 -17.80 -6.77 -9.67
C PRO A 201 -18.55 -7.64 -10.70
N GLN A 202 -19.76 -7.22 -11.12
CA GLN A 202 -20.55 -7.86 -12.16
C GLN A 202 -19.84 -7.78 -13.51
N THR A 203 -19.37 -6.58 -13.88
CA THR A 203 -18.59 -6.36 -15.12
C THR A 203 -17.33 -7.23 -15.12
N ILE A 204 -16.58 -7.28 -14.00
CA ILE A 204 -15.42 -8.17 -13.90
C ILE A 204 -15.80 -9.63 -14.10
N SER A 205 -16.91 -10.09 -13.52
CA SER A 205 -17.38 -11.47 -13.71
C SER A 205 -17.72 -11.80 -15.17
N THR A 206 -18.30 -10.84 -15.89
CA THR A 206 -18.60 -10.98 -17.33
C THR A 206 -17.32 -11.05 -18.15
N VAL A 207 -16.40 -10.10 -17.92
CA VAL A 207 -15.14 -10.02 -18.66
C VAL A 207 -14.22 -11.24 -18.38
N LEU A 208 -14.20 -11.77 -17.15
CA LEU A 208 -13.48 -13.01 -16.86
C LEU A 208 -14.01 -14.19 -17.70
N ARG A 209 -15.34 -14.29 -17.88
CA ARG A 209 -15.93 -15.32 -18.76
C ARG A 209 -15.57 -15.12 -20.23
N GLU A 210 -15.55 -13.88 -20.70
CA GLU A 210 -15.11 -13.56 -22.07
C GLU A 210 -13.67 -14.01 -22.31
N LEU A 211 -12.74 -13.71 -21.37
CA LEU A 211 -11.35 -14.14 -21.46
C LEU A 211 -11.18 -15.66 -21.34
N GLU A 212 -12.02 -16.33 -20.56
CA GLU A 212 -12.03 -17.79 -20.42
C GLU A 212 -12.55 -18.47 -21.70
N VAL A 213 -13.65 -17.97 -22.27
CA VAL A 213 -14.20 -18.45 -23.56
C VAL A 213 -13.19 -18.26 -24.69
N ALA A 214 -12.45 -17.14 -24.68
CA ALA A 214 -11.36 -16.90 -25.61
C ALA A 214 -10.16 -17.86 -25.40
N GLY A 215 -10.09 -18.58 -24.28
CA GLY A 215 -9.00 -19.51 -23.96
C GLY A 215 -7.76 -18.85 -23.35
N ALA A 216 -7.81 -17.56 -23.04
CA ALA A 216 -6.68 -16.82 -22.48
C ALA A 216 -6.42 -17.15 -21.00
N ILE A 217 -7.49 -17.43 -20.24
CA ILE A 217 -7.44 -17.71 -18.81
C ILE A 217 -8.33 -18.88 -18.43
N ARG A 218 -8.13 -19.40 -17.22
CA ARG A 218 -9.12 -20.18 -16.44
C ARG A 218 -9.32 -19.53 -15.10
N PHE A 219 -10.55 -19.54 -14.58
CA PHE A 219 -10.79 -18.96 -13.26
C PHE A 219 -11.82 -19.75 -12.46
N ASN A 220 -11.70 -19.64 -11.14
CA ASN A 220 -12.67 -20.14 -10.17
C ASN A 220 -12.94 -19.06 -9.09
N ARG A 221 -13.52 -19.45 -7.96
CA ARG A 221 -13.82 -18.51 -6.86
C ARG A 221 -12.57 -17.94 -6.16
N HIS A 222 -11.44 -18.63 -6.26
CA HIS A 222 -10.24 -18.37 -5.46
C HIS A 222 -9.01 -18.05 -6.30
N GLU A 223 -9.04 -18.36 -7.59
CA GLU A 223 -7.86 -18.29 -8.47
C GLU A 223 -8.23 -17.87 -9.88
N ILE A 224 -7.33 -17.11 -10.49
CA ILE A 224 -7.33 -16.80 -11.92
C ILE A 224 -5.98 -17.25 -12.47
N ALA A 225 -5.98 -18.26 -13.34
CA ALA A 225 -4.79 -18.81 -13.96
C ALA A 225 -4.70 -18.36 -15.43
N ILE A 226 -3.55 -17.86 -15.84
CA ILE A 226 -3.28 -17.52 -17.25
C ILE A 226 -2.93 -18.81 -17.97
N VAL A 227 -3.67 -19.14 -19.03
CA VAL A 227 -3.50 -20.34 -19.87
C VAL A 227 -2.67 -20.02 -21.10
N ASP A 228 -2.96 -18.90 -21.77
CA ASP A 228 -2.24 -18.44 -22.93
C ASP A 228 -1.83 -16.97 -22.75
N VAL A 229 -0.56 -16.79 -22.40
CA VAL A 229 0.07 -15.47 -22.20
C VAL A 229 0.12 -14.67 -23.49
N THR A 230 0.35 -15.34 -24.63
CA THR A 230 0.48 -14.69 -25.95
C THR A 230 -0.87 -14.10 -26.37
N LEU A 231 -1.93 -14.91 -26.26
CA LEU A 231 -3.29 -14.47 -26.52
C LEU A 231 -3.70 -13.35 -25.56
N LEU A 232 -3.39 -13.48 -24.27
CA LEU A 232 -3.72 -12.45 -23.28
C LEU A 232 -2.99 -11.14 -23.57
N ARG A 233 -1.73 -11.17 -23.99
CA ARG A 233 -0.97 -9.97 -24.44
C ARG A 233 -1.61 -9.34 -25.67
N SER A 234 -2.03 -10.12 -26.63
CA SER A 234 -2.75 -9.62 -27.83
C SER A 234 -4.06 -8.90 -27.44
N ILE A 235 -4.85 -9.49 -26.53
CA ILE A 235 -6.08 -8.86 -26.00
C ILE A 235 -5.73 -7.58 -25.22
N ALA A 236 -4.64 -7.58 -24.46
CA ALA A 236 -4.14 -6.44 -23.70
C ALA A 236 -3.58 -5.30 -24.59
N MET A 237 -3.47 -5.52 -25.88
CA MET A 237 -2.81 -4.60 -26.81
C MET A 237 -1.37 -4.26 -26.42
N LEU A 238 -0.58 -5.29 -26.01
CA LEU A 238 0.82 -5.21 -25.58
C LEU A 238 1.75 -6.01 -26.48
#